data_1ec5537e8851b9d3eb6fe71ab1d63843
#
_entry.id   1ec5537e8851b9d3eb6fe71ab1d63843
#
_cell.length_a   1.000
_cell.length_b   1.000
_cell.length_c   1.000
_cell.angle_alpha   90.00
_cell.angle_beta   90.00
_cell.angle_gamma   90.00
#
_symmetry.space_group_name_H-M   'P 1'
#
loop_
_entity.id
_entity.type
_entity.pdbx_description
1 polymer ?
#
loop_
_entity_poly.entity_id
_entity_poly.type
_entity_poly.pdbx_seq_one_letter_code
_entity_poly.pdbx_strand_id
1 'polypeptide(L)'
;MIFYVECFIQRGIIYIVRSGVRVEHLSGRSMVCNKLIIDEDPQAIQHPYLKECKLMKNVESIKLYKDNKRKNYLLIFCPRAEEWIFETAQKEGIKLKDFNFSEDLKKFNEEIKISISKFQQLLHKLKKESKRFETLEGIFKNIL
;
A
#
# COMPACT_ATOMS: atom_id res chain seq x y z
N MET A 1 -2.25 -8.07 7.68
CA MET A 1 -1.79 -7.06 6.73
C MET A 1 -0.62 -7.45 5.83
N ILE A 2 0.23 -8.35 6.25
CA ILE A 2 1.31 -8.94 5.40
C ILE A 2 0.76 -9.59 4.12
N PHE A 3 -0.45 -10.11 4.17
CA PHE A 3 -1.10 -10.81 3.05
C PHE A 3 -1.52 -9.93 1.86
N TYR A 4 -1.65 -8.63 2.05
CA TYR A 4 -2.10 -7.75 0.97
C TYR A 4 -1.02 -7.46 -0.07
N VAL A 5 0.22 -7.63 0.30
CA VAL A 5 1.37 -7.31 -0.53
C VAL A 5 1.69 -8.42 -1.52
N GLU A 6 1.50 -9.67 -1.13
CA GLU A 6 1.71 -10.80 -2.04
C GLU A 6 0.81 -10.73 -3.29
N CYS A 7 -0.38 -10.13 -3.15
CA CYS A 7 -1.26 -9.89 -4.28
C CYS A 7 -0.80 -8.78 -5.23
N PHE A 8 0.01 -7.84 -4.74
CA PHE A 8 0.49 -6.72 -5.53
C PHE A 8 1.79 -7.02 -6.26
N ILE A 9 2.57 -8.04 -5.82
CA ILE A 9 3.94 -8.19 -6.28
C ILE A 9 4.28 -9.65 -6.51
N GLN A 10 4.36 -10.00 -7.78
CA GLN A 10 4.81 -11.32 -8.20
C GLN A 10 6.34 -11.51 -8.16
N ARG A 11 7.13 -10.46 -7.99
CA ARG A 11 8.60 -10.54 -7.97
C ARG A 11 9.21 -9.42 -7.13
N GLY A 12 9.46 -9.66 -5.87
CA GLY A 12 10.20 -8.76 -5.00
C GLY A 12 9.69 -8.83 -3.55
N ILE A 13 10.59 -8.76 -2.61
CA ILE A 13 10.24 -8.73 -1.19
C ILE A 13 9.78 -7.30 -0.87
N ILE A 14 8.52 -7.15 -0.57
CA ILE A 14 7.97 -5.90 -0.05
C ILE A 14 7.60 -6.12 1.40
N TYR A 15 8.10 -5.24 2.24
CA TYR A 15 7.74 -5.20 3.64
C TYR A 15 6.65 -4.16 3.86
N ILE A 16 5.54 -4.56 4.45
CA ILE A 16 4.56 -3.62 4.98
C ILE A 16 4.95 -3.33 6.42
N VAL A 17 5.21 -2.08 6.69
CA VAL A 17 5.46 -1.60 8.05
C VAL A 17 4.24 -0.82 8.49
N ARG A 18 3.58 -1.28 9.54
CA ARG A 18 2.52 -0.50 10.20
C ARG A 18 3.13 0.71 10.90
N SER A 19 2.36 1.79 10.97
CA SER A 19 2.67 2.91 11.87
C SER A 19 3.00 2.37 13.26
N GLY A 20 4.17 2.71 13.80
CA GLY A 20 4.64 2.23 15.10
C GLY A 20 5.62 1.06 15.08
N VAL A 21 5.90 0.44 13.95
CA VAL A 21 7.00 -0.51 13.84
C VAL A 21 8.31 0.27 13.69
N ARG A 22 9.30 -0.03 14.53
CA ARG A 22 10.61 0.61 14.46
C ARG A 22 11.31 0.26 13.17
N VAL A 23 11.50 1.25 12.30
CA VAL A 23 12.27 1.12 11.05
C VAL A 23 13.76 0.88 11.33
N GLU A 24 14.19 1.02 12.57
CA GLU A 24 15.57 0.76 13.02
C GLU A 24 16.06 -0.65 12.69
N HIS A 25 15.19 -1.64 12.65
CA HIS A 25 15.53 -3.00 12.23
C HIS A 25 15.87 -3.13 10.73
N LEU A 26 15.47 -2.16 9.92
CA LEU A 26 15.74 -2.14 8.48
C LEU A 26 17.07 -1.45 8.15
N SER A 27 17.61 -0.64 9.06
CA SER A 27 18.87 0.09 8.88
C SER A 27 20.10 -0.75 9.18
N GLY A 28 19.96 -1.89 9.87
CA GLY A 28 21.09 -2.72 10.35
C GLY A 28 21.54 -3.86 9.44
N ARG A 29 20.85 -4.15 8.35
CA ARG A 29 21.21 -5.20 7.41
C ARG A 29 21.58 -4.61 6.06
N SER A 30 22.74 -4.98 5.55
CA SER A 30 23.21 -4.76 4.19
C SER A 30 22.26 -5.42 3.20
N MET A 31 21.13 -4.79 2.91
CA MET A 31 20.19 -5.26 1.90
C MET A 31 20.16 -4.31 0.72
N VAL A 32 20.40 -4.87 -0.43
CA VAL A 32 20.33 -4.21 -1.73
C VAL A 32 18.87 -3.87 -2.02
N CYS A 33 18.54 -2.58 -1.95
CA CYS A 33 17.25 -2.00 -2.34
C CYS A 33 16.01 -2.59 -1.65
N ASN A 34 15.59 -1.98 -0.55
CA ASN A 34 14.35 -2.31 0.15
C ASN A 34 13.20 -1.45 -0.34
N LYS A 35 12.04 -2.08 -0.49
CA LYS A 35 10.78 -1.43 -0.83
C LYS A 35 9.83 -1.61 0.34
N LEU A 36 9.37 -0.49 0.88
CA LEU A 36 8.44 -0.47 2.00
C LEU A 36 7.10 0.12 1.54
N ILE A 37 6.03 -0.50 2.00
CA ILE A 37 4.69 0.07 1.91
C ILE A 37 4.27 0.47 3.31
N ILE A 38 3.86 1.72 3.46
CA ILE A 38 3.48 2.32 4.73
C ILE A 38 2.10 2.95 4.58
N ASP A 39 1.27 2.84 5.62
CA ASP A 39 0.08 3.64 5.74
C ASP A 39 0.42 5.01 6.33
N GLU A 40 -0.05 6.09 5.70
CA GLU A 40 -0.07 7.40 6.31
C GLU A 40 -1.19 7.40 7.35
N ASP A 41 -0.86 7.23 8.63
CA ASP A 41 -1.83 7.44 9.69
C ASP A 41 -1.84 8.94 10.04
N PRO A 42 -2.92 9.68 9.71
CA PRO A 42 -2.99 11.13 10.02
C PRO A 42 -2.91 11.45 11.52
N GLN A 43 -3.17 10.45 12.35
CA GLN A 43 -3.11 10.57 13.81
C GLN A 43 -1.76 10.14 14.39
N ALA A 44 -0.90 9.51 13.59
CA ALA A 44 0.41 9.08 14.03
C ALA A 44 1.48 10.15 13.73
N ILE A 45 2.45 10.24 14.63
CA ILE A 45 3.64 11.05 14.39
C ILE A 45 4.38 10.46 13.19
N GLN A 46 4.65 11.29 12.20
CA GLN A 46 5.44 10.87 11.03
C GLN A 46 6.80 10.34 11.50
N HIS A 47 7.15 9.16 11.01
CA HIS A 47 8.40 8.53 11.39
C HIS A 47 9.59 9.42 10.99
N PRO A 48 10.57 9.66 11.89
CA PRO A 48 11.73 10.52 11.61
C PRO A 48 12.47 10.16 10.33
N TYR A 49 12.48 8.90 9.96
CA TYR A 49 13.12 8.42 8.73
C TYR A 49 12.58 9.06 7.44
N LEU A 50 11.32 9.47 7.41
CA LEU A 50 10.77 10.18 6.25
C LEU A 50 11.45 11.51 5.97
N LYS A 51 12.01 12.15 7.00
CA LYS A 51 12.76 13.40 6.85
C LYS A 51 14.08 13.21 6.08
N GLU A 52 14.61 11.99 6.08
CA GLU A 52 15.83 11.64 5.33
C GLU A 52 15.52 11.25 3.87
N CYS A 53 14.26 11.09 3.53
CA CYS A 53 13.82 10.63 2.22
C CYS A 53 13.33 11.80 1.38
N LYS A 54 13.54 11.68 0.07
CA LYS A 54 13.06 12.66 -0.91
C LYS A 54 11.74 12.17 -1.53
N LEU A 55 10.73 13.04 -1.52
CA LEU A 55 9.48 12.78 -2.25
C LEU A 55 9.77 12.77 -3.75
N MET A 56 9.49 11.65 -4.40
CA MET A 56 9.68 11.45 -5.83
C MET A 56 8.40 11.62 -6.62
N LYS A 57 7.28 11.18 -6.06
CA LYS A 57 5.97 11.19 -6.72
C LYS A 57 4.85 11.33 -5.70
N ASN A 58 3.81 12.05 -6.09
CA ASN A 58 2.56 12.14 -5.33
C ASN A 58 1.41 12.12 -6.33
N VAL A 59 0.72 11.01 -6.44
CA VAL A 59 -0.32 10.78 -7.43
C VAL A 59 -1.36 9.80 -6.88
N GLU A 60 -2.65 10.07 -7.14
CA GLU A 60 -3.75 9.18 -6.76
C GLU A 60 -3.75 8.76 -5.28
N SER A 61 -3.45 9.71 -4.39
CA SER A 61 -3.30 9.45 -2.95
C SER A 61 -2.21 8.44 -2.59
N ILE A 62 -1.18 8.34 -3.44
CA ILE A 62 0.02 7.54 -3.22
C ILE A 62 1.22 8.46 -3.25
N LYS A 63 2.07 8.37 -2.23
CA LYS A 63 3.35 9.09 -2.17
C LYS A 63 4.49 8.09 -2.29
N LEU A 64 5.42 8.36 -3.19
CA LEU A 64 6.66 7.60 -3.34
C LEU A 64 7.83 8.43 -2.84
N TYR A 65 8.53 7.92 -1.87
CA TYR A 65 9.78 8.49 -1.35
C TYR A 65 10.98 7.61 -1.68
N LYS A 66 12.13 8.23 -1.80
CA LYS A 66 13.40 7.56 -2.00
C LYS A 66 14.42 8.00 -0.96
N ASP A 67 15.07 7.04 -0.31
CA ASP A 67 16.29 7.25 0.45
C ASP A 67 17.50 7.03 -0.48
N ASN A 68 18.17 8.12 -0.83
CA ASN A 68 19.31 8.06 -1.75
C ASN A 68 20.55 7.42 -1.13
N LYS A 69 20.67 7.44 0.20
CA LYS A 69 21.81 6.88 0.92
C LYS A 69 21.75 5.34 0.96
N ARG A 70 20.54 4.81 1.25
CA ARG A 70 20.32 3.37 1.46
C ARG A 70 19.63 2.68 0.28
N LYS A 71 19.34 3.41 -0.80
CA LYS A 71 18.62 2.92 -1.98
C LYS A 71 17.26 2.29 -1.65
N ASN A 72 16.59 2.78 -0.60
CA ASN A 72 15.26 2.32 -0.22
C ASN A 72 14.18 3.14 -0.91
N TYR A 73 13.06 2.50 -1.19
CA TYR A 73 11.84 3.16 -1.64
C TYR A 73 10.73 2.95 -0.62
N LEU A 74 9.99 4.02 -0.32
CA LEU A 74 8.83 3.99 0.57
C LEU A 74 7.60 4.40 -0.23
N LEU A 75 6.64 3.50 -0.29
CA LEU A 75 5.33 3.76 -0.88
C LEU A 75 4.34 3.98 0.25
N ILE A 76 3.70 5.14 0.25
CA ILE A 76 2.74 5.54 1.29
C ILE A 76 1.36 5.68 0.69
N PHE A 77 0.41 4.91 1.21
CA PHE A 77 -1.01 5.09 0.92
C PHE A 77 -1.60 6.15 1.83
N CYS A 78 -2.34 7.10 1.27
CA CYS A 78 -2.93 8.21 1.99
C CYS A 78 -4.46 8.10 1.97
N PRO A 79 -5.14 7.96 3.11
CA PRO A 79 -4.56 7.84 4.46
C PRO A 79 -4.09 6.42 4.82
N ARG A 80 -4.73 5.38 4.26
CA ARG A 80 -4.42 3.95 4.50
C ARG A 80 -4.68 3.11 3.26
N ALA A 81 -4.04 1.96 3.17
CA ALA A 81 -4.19 1.05 2.02
C ALA A 81 -5.65 0.56 1.87
N GLU A 82 -6.30 0.22 2.96
CA GLU A 82 -7.68 -0.25 2.95
C GLU A 82 -8.65 0.83 2.46
N GLU A 83 -8.49 2.06 2.92
CA GLU A 83 -9.30 3.19 2.49
C GLU A 83 -9.06 3.51 1.01
N TRP A 84 -7.81 3.42 0.57
CA TRP A 84 -7.45 3.61 -0.83
C TRP A 84 -8.11 2.58 -1.74
N ILE A 85 -8.17 1.32 -1.30
CA ILE A 85 -8.84 0.23 -2.03
C ILE A 85 -10.35 0.45 -2.06
N PHE A 86 -10.94 0.80 -0.92
CA PHE A 86 -12.36 1.13 -0.81
C PHE A 86 -12.76 2.27 -1.75
N GLU A 87 -12.05 3.39 -1.72
CA GLU A 87 -12.27 4.52 -2.61
C GLU A 87 -12.08 4.14 -4.09
N THR A 88 -11.09 3.30 -4.37
CA THR A 88 -10.84 2.83 -5.73
C THR A 88 -12.02 2.03 -6.26
N ALA A 89 -12.57 1.12 -5.47
CA ALA A 89 -13.77 0.38 -5.84
C ALA A 89 -14.95 1.32 -6.13
N GLN A 90 -15.15 2.33 -5.30
CA GLN A 90 -16.20 3.33 -5.52
C GLN A 90 -15.99 4.12 -6.81
N LYS A 91 -14.78 4.60 -7.06
CA LYS A 91 -14.44 5.37 -8.27
C LYS A 91 -14.63 4.56 -9.56
N GLU A 92 -14.34 3.27 -9.52
CA GLU A 92 -14.50 2.37 -10.67
C GLU A 92 -15.93 1.80 -10.80
N GLY A 93 -16.84 2.15 -9.90
CA GLY A 93 -18.20 1.63 -9.89
C GLY A 93 -18.31 0.15 -9.55
N ILE A 94 -17.28 -0.41 -8.91
CA ILE A 94 -17.28 -1.80 -8.46
C ILE A 94 -18.06 -1.90 -7.15
N LYS A 95 -19.11 -2.71 -7.17
CA LYS A 95 -19.95 -2.92 -6.00
C LYS A 95 -19.26 -3.88 -5.03
N LEU A 96 -18.95 -3.42 -3.85
CA LEU A 96 -18.34 -4.24 -2.81
C LEU A 96 -19.23 -5.41 -2.37
N LYS A 97 -20.55 -5.24 -2.50
CA LYS A 97 -21.54 -6.29 -2.25
C LYS A 97 -21.34 -7.54 -3.11
N ASP A 98 -20.85 -7.39 -4.33
CA ASP A 98 -20.58 -8.52 -5.24
C ASP A 98 -19.46 -9.44 -4.71
N PHE A 99 -18.65 -8.92 -3.78
CA PHE A 99 -17.60 -9.64 -3.07
C PHE A 99 -18.00 -9.94 -1.61
N ASN A 100 -19.26 -9.76 -1.25
CA ASN A 100 -19.79 -9.91 0.10
C ASN A 100 -19.13 -8.99 1.14
N PHE A 101 -18.76 -7.78 0.73
CA PHE A 101 -18.28 -6.71 1.60
C PHE A 101 -19.32 -5.60 1.76
N SER A 102 -19.27 -4.92 2.90
CA SER A 102 -20.09 -3.76 3.19
C SER A 102 -19.66 -2.54 2.37
N GLU A 103 -20.63 -1.71 2.02
CA GLU A 103 -20.38 -0.38 1.45
C GLU A 103 -20.08 0.69 2.52
N ASP A 104 -20.00 0.30 3.79
CA ASP A 104 -19.54 1.12 4.91
C ASP A 104 -18.06 0.84 5.17
N LEU A 105 -17.24 1.89 5.19
CA LEU A 105 -15.79 1.79 5.32
C LEU A 105 -15.35 1.06 6.60
N LYS A 106 -16.00 1.37 7.72
CA LYS A 106 -15.63 0.75 9.01
C LYS A 106 -15.87 -0.75 9.00
N LYS A 107 -17.05 -1.16 8.52
CA LYS A 107 -17.39 -2.58 8.37
C LYS A 107 -16.50 -3.27 7.35
N PHE A 108 -16.23 -2.64 6.21
CA PHE A 108 -15.31 -3.15 5.22
C PHE A 108 -13.92 -3.44 5.82
N ASN A 109 -13.37 -2.52 6.60
CA ASN A 109 -12.08 -2.70 7.26
C ASN A 109 -12.05 -3.87 8.25
N GLU A 110 -13.17 -4.17 8.89
CA GLU A 110 -13.31 -5.32 9.77
C GLU A 110 -13.44 -6.63 8.97
N GLU A 111 -14.25 -6.61 7.92
CA GLU A 111 -14.55 -7.77 7.08
C GLU A 111 -13.35 -8.28 6.28
N ILE A 112 -12.50 -7.40 5.75
CA ILE A 112 -11.29 -7.80 5.01
C ILE A 112 -10.28 -8.56 5.86
N LYS A 113 -10.26 -8.33 7.16
CA LYS A 113 -9.39 -9.06 8.10
C LYS A 113 -9.82 -10.51 8.29
N ILE A 114 -11.10 -10.78 8.08
CA ILE A 114 -11.70 -12.10 8.29
C ILE A 114 -11.78 -12.88 6.96
N SER A 115 -12.03 -12.19 5.86
CA SER A 115 -12.33 -12.80 4.55
C SER A 115 -11.22 -12.53 3.52
N ILE A 116 -10.03 -13.04 3.79
CA ILE A 116 -8.83 -12.80 2.96
C ILE A 116 -9.04 -13.24 1.50
N SER A 117 -9.64 -14.41 1.27
CA SER A 117 -9.86 -14.93 -0.09
C SER A 117 -10.80 -14.05 -0.91
N LYS A 118 -11.86 -13.52 -0.31
CA LYS A 118 -12.77 -12.57 -0.96
C LYS A 118 -12.09 -11.23 -1.24
N PHE A 119 -11.25 -10.80 -0.33
CA PHE A 119 -10.44 -9.59 -0.52
C PHE A 119 -9.46 -9.75 -1.69
N GLN A 120 -8.83 -10.90 -1.82
CA GLN A 120 -7.97 -11.22 -2.98
C GLN A 120 -8.75 -11.18 -4.29
N GLN A 121 -9.98 -11.68 -4.33
CA GLN A 121 -10.84 -11.59 -5.51
C GLN A 121 -11.16 -10.14 -5.88
N LEU A 122 -11.48 -9.30 -4.89
CA LEU A 122 -11.69 -7.86 -5.09
C LEU A 122 -10.42 -7.18 -5.67
N LEU A 123 -9.26 -7.44 -5.09
CA LEU A 123 -7.99 -6.91 -5.57
C LEU A 123 -7.70 -7.33 -7.01
N HIS A 124 -7.98 -8.59 -7.34
CA HIS A 124 -7.80 -9.10 -8.69
C HIS A 124 -8.70 -8.40 -9.71
N LYS A 125 -9.95 -8.13 -9.34
CA LYS A 125 -10.89 -7.34 -10.14
C LYS A 125 -10.39 -5.91 -10.35
N LEU A 126 -10.00 -5.23 -9.27
CA LEU A 126 -9.48 -3.87 -9.31
C LEU A 126 -8.20 -3.77 -10.14
N LYS A 127 -7.32 -4.74 -10.02
CA LYS A 127 -6.08 -4.80 -10.81
C LYS A 127 -6.35 -4.84 -12.31
N LYS A 128 -7.42 -5.51 -12.74
CA LYS A 128 -7.80 -5.62 -14.16
C LYS A 128 -8.49 -4.36 -14.69
N GLU A 129 -9.27 -3.68 -13.88
CA GLU A 129 -10.22 -2.66 -14.34
C GLU A 129 -9.89 -1.24 -13.89
N SER A 130 -9.02 -1.06 -12.89
CA SER A 130 -8.77 0.25 -12.30
C SER A 130 -7.55 0.95 -12.89
N LYS A 131 -7.76 2.19 -13.31
CA LYS A 131 -6.66 3.10 -13.70
C LYS A 131 -5.74 3.43 -12.52
N ARG A 132 -6.27 3.48 -11.31
CA ARG A 132 -5.45 3.71 -10.10
C ARG A 132 -4.49 2.55 -9.87
N PHE A 133 -4.93 1.32 -10.08
CA PHE A 133 -4.07 0.14 -10.01
C PHE A 133 -3.04 0.11 -11.13
N GLU A 134 -3.41 0.54 -12.33
CA GLU A 134 -2.45 0.70 -13.44
C GLU A 134 -1.35 1.71 -13.09
N THR A 135 -1.72 2.83 -12.48
CA THR A 135 -0.77 3.83 -11.96
C THR A 135 0.14 3.22 -10.89
N LEU A 136 -0.41 2.49 -9.94
CA LEU A 136 0.34 1.80 -8.90
C LEU A 136 1.33 0.79 -9.48
N GLU A 137 0.91 -0.03 -10.43
CA GLU A 137 1.78 -0.97 -11.14
C GLU A 137 2.91 -0.26 -11.90
N GLY A 138 2.60 0.87 -12.53
CA GLY A 138 3.61 1.70 -13.20
C GLY A 138 4.67 2.21 -12.22
N ILE A 139 4.28 2.62 -11.03
CA ILE A 139 5.21 3.02 -9.96
C ILE A 139 6.11 1.84 -9.59
N PHE A 140 5.54 0.66 -9.38
CA PHE A 140 6.32 -0.54 -9.03
C PHE A 140 7.31 -0.92 -10.13
N LYS A 141 6.91 -0.90 -11.39
CA LYS A 141 7.80 -1.21 -12.51
C LYS A 141 9.00 -0.27 -12.60
N ASN A 142 8.80 1.01 -12.26
CA ASN A 142 9.86 2.02 -12.31
C ASN A 142 10.85 1.93 -11.15
N ILE A 143 10.49 1.28 -10.04
CA ILE A 143 11.39 1.09 -8.87
C ILE A 143 11.95 -0.32 -8.78
N LEU A 144 11.51 -1.21 -9.64
CA LEU A 144 12.08 -2.54 -9.81
C LEU A 144 13.30 -2.47 -10.73
#